data_e713f92f9faac5a5ffafd94c006ddc32
#
_entry.id   e713f92f9faac5a5ffafd94c006ddc32
#
_cell.length_a   1.000
_cell.length_b   1.000
_cell.length_c   1.000
_cell.angle_alpha   90.00
_cell.angle_beta   90.00
_cell.angle_gamma   90.00
#
_symmetry.space_group_name_H-M   'P 1'
#
loop_
_entity.id
_entity.type
_entity.pdbx_description
1 polymer ?
#
loop_
_entity_poly.entity_id
_entity_poly.type
_entity_poly.pdbx_seq_one_letter_code
_entity_poly.pdbx_strand_id
1 'polypeptide(L)'
;MFKNNLLKLREKMNENNIELAVITDDDNLYYFTGYHDFLHMDFNRPTILLVPKDDESTLITPLLDVLLVPEDTPVDNIVTWNDGIGDEWREFLPKIINQNKNIACEKYKINATVSIYLSELMNGKPMENITPIISNLRMIKTDEELKIARHAGEVAMAMMEGAKKAIGHNVPEYEIAIAQSQAGTRK
;
A
#
# COMPACT_ATOMS: atom_id res chain seq x y z
N MET A 1 0.02 -15.41 -3.61
CA MET A 1 0.69 -14.23 -4.20
C MET A 1 1.41 -13.42 -3.12
N PHE A 2 0.76 -12.77 -2.19
CA PHE A 2 1.30 -11.80 -1.22
C PHE A 2 2.43 -12.32 -0.33
N LYS A 3 2.29 -13.52 0.23
CA LYS A 3 3.35 -14.17 1.06
C LYS A 3 4.68 -14.29 0.31
N ASN A 4 4.64 -14.65 -0.96
CA ASN A 4 5.85 -14.75 -1.79
C ASN A 4 6.49 -13.38 -2.06
N ASN A 5 5.67 -12.32 -2.18
CA ASN A 5 6.16 -10.96 -2.38
C ASN A 5 6.89 -10.45 -1.12
N LEU A 6 6.36 -10.72 0.09
CA LEU A 6 7.07 -10.40 1.35
C LEU A 6 8.39 -11.16 1.49
N LEU A 7 8.43 -12.44 1.11
CA LEU A 7 9.68 -13.22 1.13
C LEU A 7 10.73 -12.60 0.21
N LYS A 8 10.36 -12.27 -1.03
CA LYS A 8 11.27 -11.60 -1.98
C LYS A 8 11.75 -10.24 -1.48
N LEU A 9 10.88 -9.48 -0.79
CA LEU A 9 11.29 -8.22 -0.17
C LEU A 9 12.37 -8.46 0.89
N ARG A 10 12.17 -9.42 1.80
CA ARG A 10 13.16 -9.78 2.84
C ARG A 10 14.49 -10.24 2.25
N GLU A 11 14.48 -11.01 1.17
CA GLU A 11 15.70 -11.39 0.44
C GLU A 11 16.45 -10.14 -0.06
N LYS A 12 15.74 -9.21 -0.69
CA LYS A 12 16.33 -7.95 -1.18
C LYS A 12 16.80 -7.03 -0.06
N MET A 13 16.09 -7.00 1.06
CA MET A 13 16.53 -6.28 2.25
C MET A 13 17.85 -6.85 2.79
N ASN A 14 17.98 -8.17 2.82
CA ASN A 14 19.23 -8.82 3.24
C ASN A 14 20.41 -8.48 2.32
N GLU A 15 20.21 -8.51 1.00
CA GLU A 15 21.24 -8.12 0.02
C GLU A 15 21.72 -6.67 0.19
N ASN A 16 20.87 -5.78 0.71
CA ASN A 16 21.13 -4.36 0.86
C ASN A 16 21.37 -3.92 2.32
N ASN A 17 21.54 -4.88 3.25
CA ASN A 17 21.73 -4.62 4.69
C ASN A 17 20.62 -3.78 5.33
N ILE A 18 19.39 -3.88 4.84
CA ILE A 18 18.21 -3.22 5.42
C ILE A 18 17.64 -4.13 6.50
N GLU A 19 17.48 -3.62 7.72
CA GLU A 19 16.95 -4.38 8.85
C GLU A 19 15.45 -4.22 9.04
N LEU A 20 14.89 -3.08 8.60
CA LEU A 20 13.48 -2.78 8.68
C LEU A 20 13.03 -1.96 7.47
N ALA A 21 11.99 -2.42 6.79
CA ALA A 21 11.28 -1.65 5.77
C ALA A 21 10.02 -1.02 6.34
N VAL A 22 9.80 0.26 6.04
CA VAL A 22 8.59 1.02 6.36
C VAL A 22 7.88 1.34 5.06
N ILE A 23 6.70 0.76 4.85
CA ILE A 23 5.91 0.86 3.63
C ILE A 23 4.61 1.59 3.94
N THR A 24 4.28 2.58 3.14
CA THR A 24 3.12 3.48 3.33
C THR A 24 2.37 3.78 2.04
N ASP A 25 2.91 3.42 0.88
CA ASP A 25 2.23 3.58 -0.41
C ASP A 25 1.14 2.53 -0.58
N ASP A 26 -0.08 2.93 -0.89
CA ASP A 26 -1.27 2.07 -0.97
C ASP A 26 -1.08 0.92 -1.96
N ASP A 27 -0.52 1.19 -3.13
CA ASP A 27 -0.23 0.16 -4.12
C ASP A 27 0.76 -0.89 -3.62
N ASN A 28 1.74 -0.46 -2.81
CA ASN A 28 2.75 -1.34 -2.24
C ASN A 28 2.21 -2.06 -1.00
N LEU A 29 1.36 -1.42 -0.20
CA LEU A 29 0.60 -2.08 0.86
C LEU A 29 -0.22 -3.22 0.27
N TYR A 30 -1.00 -2.97 -0.77
CA TYR A 30 -1.75 -4.01 -1.45
C TYR A 30 -0.85 -5.11 -2.01
N TYR A 31 0.26 -4.76 -2.66
CA TYR A 31 1.19 -5.72 -3.26
C TYR A 31 1.77 -6.72 -2.26
N PHE A 32 1.98 -6.30 -1.02
CA PHE A 32 2.57 -7.15 0.02
C PHE A 32 1.55 -7.83 0.93
N THR A 33 0.35 -7.27 1.10
CA THR A 33 -0.61 -7.71 2.13
C THR A 33 -1.94 -8.16 1.56
N GLY A 34 -2.32 -7.75 0.35
CA GLY A 34 -3.67 -7.86 -0.19
C GLY A 34 -4.66 -6.85 0.40
N TYR A 35 -4.24 -6.07 1.38
CA TYR A 35 -5.06 -5.04 1.99
C TYR A 35 -5.11 -3.78 1.10
N HIS A 36 -6.30 -3.29 0.88
CA HIS A 36 -6.54 -2.04 0.17
C HIS A 36 -7.18 -1.04 1.13
N ASP A 37 -6.46 0.01 1.44
CA ASP A 37 -6.96 1.11 2.24
C ASP A 37 -8.02 1.90 1.45
N PHE A 38 -9.18 2.08 2.03
CA PHE A 38 -10.27 2.81 1.39
C PHE A 38 -10.17 4.32 1.60
N LEU A 39 -9.58 4.75 2.71
CA LEU A 39 -9.51 6.17 3.10
C LEU A 39 -8.20 6.85 2.71
N HIS A 40 -7.21 6.08 2.30
CA HIS A 40 -5.85 6.53 1.98
C HIS A 40 -5.16 7.32 3.11
N MET A 41 -3.92 7.72 2.87
CA MET A 41 -3.16 8.66 3.71
C MET A 41 -3.79 10.05 3.79
N ASP A 42 -4.87 10.29 3.09
CA ASP A 42 -5.66 11.50 3.20
C ASP A 42 -6.12 11.69 4.66
N PHE A 43 -6.22 12.91 5.09
CA PHE A 43 -6.62 13.26 6.47
C PHE A 43 -5.64 12.84 7.58
N ASN A 44 -4.35 12.61 7.28
CA ASN A 44 -3.34 12.18 8.27
C ASN A 44 -3.68 10.84 8.97
N ARG A 45 -4.28 9.91 8.27
CA ARG A 45 -4.64 8.58 8.73
C ARG A 45 -3.72 7.53 8.13
N PRO A 46 -2.48 7.39 8.61
CA PRO A 46 -1.54 6.48 7.98
C PRO A 46 -1.86 5.03 8.25
N THR A 47 -1.82 4.24 7.18
CA THR A 47 -1.59 2.80 7.27
C THR A 47 -0.11 2.54 7.01
N ILE A 48 0.52 1.78 7.89
CA ILE A 48 1.96 1.55 7.88
C ILE A 48 2.24 0.06 7.97
N LEU A 49 2.92 -0.49 6.98
CA LEU A 49 3.43 -1.85 7.05
C LEU A 49 4.91 -1.81 7.46
N LEU A 50 5.21 -2.45 8.57
CA LEU A 50 6.56 -2.65 9.07
C LEU A 50 7.00 -4.08 8.74
N VAL A 51 8.07 -4.21 7.98
CA VAL A 51 8.65 -5.51 7.59
C VAL A 51 10.07 -5.59 8.13
N PRO A 52 10.27 -6.21 9.30
CA PRO A 52 11.62 -6.57 9.76
C PRO A 52 12.21 -7.66 8.86
N LYS A 53 13.54 -7.65 8.71
CA LYS A 53 14.24 -8.64 7.89
C LYS A 53 14.06 -10.08 8.42
N ASP A 54 14.20 -10.27 9.72
CA ASP A 54 14.25 -11.59 10.37
C ASP A 54 13.19 -11.78 11.48
N ASP A 55 12.19 -10.89 11.58
CA ASP A 55 11.19 -10.88 12.64
C ASP A 55 9.78 -10.74 12.05
N GLU A 56 8.77 -10.75 12.91
CA GLU A 56 7.35 -10.64 12.55
C GLU A 56 7.01 -9.29 11.91
N SER A 57 6.28 -9.34 10.83
CA SER A 57 5.73 -8.16 10.15
C SER A 57 4.51 -7.61 10.88
N THR A 58 4.34 -6.29 10.86
CA THR A 58 3.23 -5.63 11.54
C THR A 58 2.55 -4.62 10.61
N LEU A 59 1.24 -4.76 10.44
CA LEU A 59 0.39 -3.77 9.79
C LEU A 59 -0.26 -2.88 10.85
N ILE A 60 0.00 -1.59 10.80
CA ILE A 60 -0.63 -0.58 11.66
C ILE A 60 -1.68 0.14 10.81
N THR A 61 -2.96 0.04 11.19
CA THR A 61 -4.08 0.59 10.40
C THR A 61 -5.14 1.22 11.31
N PRO A 62 -5.94 2.18 10.81
CA PRO A 62 -7.10 2.68 11.56
C PRO A 62 -8.05 1.55 11.94
N LEU A 63 -8.67 1.63 13.11
CA LEU A 63 -9.66 0.64 13.55
C LEU A 63 -10.85 0.54 12.59
N LEU A 64 -11.22 1.64 11.94
CA LEU A 64 -12.29 1.67 10.94
C LEU A 64 -12.01 0.72 9.76
N ASP A 65 -10.74 0.61 9.37
CA ASP A 65 -10.33 -0.11 8.17
C ASP A 65 -9.89 -1.56 8.45
N VAL A 66 -9.80 -1.97 9.72
CA VAL A 66 -9.31 -3.32 10.07
C VAL A 66 -10.12 -4.45 9.44
N LEU A 67 -11.42 -4.24 9.23
CA LEU A 67 -12.31 -5.23 8.59
C LEU A 67 -12.04 -5.40 7.08
N LEU A 68 -11.28 -4.50 6.48
CA LEU A 68 -10.87 -4.58 5.08
C LEU A 68 -9.59 -5.40 4.91
N VAL A 69 -8.91 -5.73 6.00
CA VAL A 69 -7.70 -6.58 5.96
C VAL A 69 -8.13 -8.01 5.62
N PRO A 70 -7.62 -8.62 4.54
CA PRO A 70 -7.97 -9.99 4.18
C PRO A 70 -7.62 -10.99 5.29
N GLU A 71 -8.47 -11.99 5.51
CA GLU A 71 -8.22 -13.06 6.49
C GLU A 71 -6.94 -13.85 6.20
N ASP A 72 -6.58 -13.96 4.91
CA ASP A 72 -5.39 -14.66 4.42
C ASP A 72 -4.18 -13.74 4.21
N THR A 73 -4.21 -12.51 4.77
CA THR A 73 -3.05 -11.62 4.73
C THR A 73 -1.81 -12.32 5.30
N PRO A 74 -0.65 -12.19 4.66
CA PRO A 74 0.58 -12.82 5.16
C PRO A 74 1.26 -12.04 6.28
N VAL A 75 0.62 -10.98 6.79
CA VAL A 75 1.17 -10.16 7.87
C VAL A 75 0.98 -10.89 9.21
N ASP A 76 2.02 -10.91 10.03
CA ASP A 76 2.03 -11.66 11.28
C ASP A 76 1.20 -10.97 12.37
N ASN A 77 1.25 -9.63 12.44
CA ASN A 77 0.55 -8.84 13.45
C ASN A 77 -0.25 -7.70 12.81
N ILE A 78 -1.47 -7.49 13.29
CA ILE A 78 -2.29 -6.33 12.94
C ILE A 78 -2.51 -5.51 14.21
N VAL A 79 -2.12 -4.25 14.14
CA VAL A 79 -2.29 -3.27 15.22
C VAL A 79 -3.23 -2.18 14.76
N THR A 80 -4.26 -1.93 15.53
CA THR A 80 -5.24 -0.89 15.21
C THR A 80 -5.08 0.31 16.12
N TRP A 81 -5.40 1.48 15.61
CA TRP A 81 -5.46 2.73 16.34
C TRP A 81 -6.81 3.43 16.12
N ASN A 82 -7.28 4.16 17.14
CA ASN A 82 -8.56 4.85 17.08
C ASN A 82 -8.41 6.24 16.45
N ASP A 83 -9.49 6.70 15.83
CA ASP A 83 -9.57 8.02 15.19
C ASP A 83 -9.79 9.19 16.16
N GLY A 84 -9.30 9.09 17.37
CA GLY A 84 -9.51 10.12 18.38
C GLY A 84 -8.77 11.41 18.07
N ILE A 85 -7.51 11.50 18.46
CA ILE A 85 -6.65 12.67 18.24
C ILE A 85 -5.91 12.60 16.88
N GLY A 86 -5.91 11.42 16.24
CA GLY A 86 -5.27 11.19 14.94
C GLY A 86 -3.79 10.84 15.00
N ASP A 87 -3.21 10.71 16.18
CA ASP A 87 -1.77 10.47 16.39
C ASP A 87 -1.44 9.17 17.13
N GLU A 88 -2.43 8.38 17.49
CA GLU A 88 -2.25 7.17 18.31
C GLU A 88 -1.37 6.10 17.63
N TRP A 89 -1.31 6.08 16.31
CA TRP A 89 -0.40 5.22 15.55
C TRP A 89 1.08 5.42 15.93
N ARG A 90 1.45 6.59 16.46
CA ARG A 90 2.81 6.91 16.92
C ARG A 90 3.21 6.11 18.16
N GLU A 91 2.25 5.64 18.95
CA GLU A 91 2.54 4.87 20.17
C GLU A 91 3.14 3.49 19.88
N PHE A 92 2.90 2.96 18.67
CA PHE A 92 3.38 1.64 18.27
C PHE A 92 4.76 1.67 17.65
N LEU A 93 5.09 2.71 16.91
CA LEU A 93 6.36 2.79 16.18
C LEU A 93 7.60 2.66 17.07
N PRO A 94 7.69 3.32 18.24
CA PRO A 94 8.87 3.21 19.12
C PRO A 94 9.13 1.80 19.66
N LYS A 95 8.14 0.91 19.64
CA LYS A 95 8.30 -0.48 20.10
C LYS A 95 9.09 -1.33 19.10
N ILE A 96 9.08 -0.94 17.84
CA ILE A 96 9.67 -1.70 16.73
C ILE A 96 10.88 -0.96 16.15
N ILE A 97 10.80 0.37 16.10
CA ILE A 97 11.80 1.25 15.50
C ILE A 97 12.78 1.72 16.59
N ASN A 98 14.05 1.55 16.34
CA ASN A 98 15.10 2.12 17.15
C ASN A 98 16.27 2.62 16.28
N GLN A 99 17.02 3.60 16.80
CA GLN A 99 18.12 4.27 16.10
C GLN A 99 19.29 3.37 15.71
N ASN A 100 19.37 2.16 16.26
CA ASN A 100 20.47 1.23 15.98
C ASN A 100 20.21 0.43 14.70
N LYS A 101 18.96 0.37 14.23
CA LYS A 101 18.59 -0.36 13.02
C LYS A 101 18.90 0.45 11.75
N ASN A 102 19.22 -0.26 10.67
CA ASN A 102 19.24 0.31 9.34
C ASN A 102 17.84 0.24 8.73
N ILE A 103 17.17 1.39 8.67
CA ILE A 103 15.77 1.49 8.25
C ILE A 103 15.69 2.06 6.84
N ALA A 104 14.81 1.48 6.04
CA ALA A 104 14.47 2.00 4.72
C ALA A 104 12.98 2.36 4.63
N CYS A 105 12.66 3.44 3.94
CA CYS A 105 11.30 3.88 3.68
C CYS A 105 11.11 4.29 2.21
N GLU A 106 9.88 4.47 1.81
CA GLU A 106 9.52 4.91 0.45
C GLU A 106 9.63 6.42 0.31
N LYS A 107 10.85 6.93 0.14
CA LYS A 107 11.15 8.38 0.17
C LYS A 107 10.30 9.25 -0.76
N TYR A 108 9.75 8.70 -1.84
CA TYR A 108 8.93 9.44 -2.81
C TYR A 108 7.42 9.37 -2.53
N LYS A 109 7.00 8.53 -1.58
CA LYS A 109 5.59 8.23 -1.30
C LYS A 109 5.20 8.48 0.15
N ILE A 110 6.16 8.39 1.06
CA ILE A 110 5.89 8.55 2.49
C ILE A 110 5.31 9.92 2.78
N ASN A 111 4.23 9.95 3.55
CA ASN A 111 3.63 11.19 4.04
C ASN A 111 4.62 11.96 4.92
N ALA A 112 4.63 13.29 4.81
CA ALA A 112 5.53 14.17 5.57
C ALA A 112 5.40 13.97 7.08
N THR A 113 4.18 13.80 7.61
CA THR A 113 3.92 13.57 9.04
C THR A 113 4.60 12.30 9.54
N VAL A 114 4.46 11.19 8.81
CA VAL A 114 5.12 9.92 9.13
C VAL A 114 6.64 10.06 9.01
N SER A 115 7.12 10.68 7.93
CA SER A 115 8.55 10.87 7.68
C SER A 115 9.23 11.70 8.77
N ILE A 116 8.60 12.78 9.21
CA ILE A 116 9.11 13.63 10.30
C ILE A 116 9.21 12.81 11.60
N TYR A 117 8.15 12.11 11.97
CA TYR A 117 8.13 11.30 13.18
C TYR A 117 9.17 10.16 13.17
N LEU A 118 9.33 9.48 12.03
CA LEU A 118 10.39 8.49 11.87
C LEU A 118 11.79 9.11 12.04
N SER A 119 12.00 10.31 11.48
CA SER A 119 13.27 11.03 11.62
C SER A 119 13.55 11.38 13.09
N GLU A 120 12.53 11.77 13.86
CA GLU A 120 12.64 12.01 15.29
C GLU A 120 13.04 10.74 16.05
N LEU A 121 12.36 9.60 15.81
CA LEU A 121 12.68 8.31 16.41
C LEU A 121 14.11 7.84 16.09
N MET A 122 14.59 8.19 14.89
CA MET A 122 15.93 7.86 14.42
C MET A 122 17.01 8.87 14.87
N ASN A 123 16.66 9.90 15.68
CA ASN A 123 17.56 10.99 16.07
C ASN A 123 18.25 11.66 14.87
N GLY A 124 17.53 11.83 13.76
CA GLY A 124 18.05 12.43 12.54
C GLY A 124 18.95 11.51 11.70
N LYS A 125 19.15 10.24 12.08
CA LYS A 125 19.86 9.27 11.24
C LYS A 125 19.12 9.11 9.92
N PRO A 126 19.78 9.24 8.76
CA PRO A 126 19.13 9.10 7.48
C PRO A 126 18.62 7.67 7.26
N MET A 127 17.39 7.57 6.77
CA MET A 127 16.81 6.29 6.32
C MET A 127 17.22 6.03 4.87
N GLU A 128 17.34 4.76 4.52
CA GLU A 128 17.57 4.31 3.14
C GLU A 128 16.30 4.49 2.27
N ASN A 129 16.47 4.48 0.96
CA ASN A 129 15.34 4.53 0.03
C ASN A 129 15.02 3.14 -0.51
N ILE A 130 13.88 2.56 -0.09
CA ILE A 130 13.45 1.23 -0.53
C ILE A 130 12.67 1.25 -1.86
N THR A 131 12.26 2.42 -2.33
CA THR A 131 11.43 2.55 -3.56
C THR A 131 12.02 1.83 -4.77
N PRO A 132 13.33 1.91 -5.08
CA PRO A 132 13.89 1.19 -6.22
C PRO A 132 13.80 -0.33 -6.08
N ILE A 133 13.97 -0.86 -4.88
CA ILE A 133 13.87 -2.30 -4.60
C ILE A 133 12.44 -2.77 -4.88
N ILE A 134 11.43 -2.10 -4.31
CA ILE A 134 10.01 -2.44 -4.50
C ILE A 134 9.62 -2.30 -5.98
N SER A 135 10.05 -1.23 -6.64
CA SER A 135 9.78 -1.03 -8.07
C SER A 135 10.33 -2.17 -8.93
N ASN A 136 11.53 -2.65 -8.65
CA ASN A 136 12.12 -3.78 -9.34
C ASN A 136 11.36 -5.09 -9.08
N LEU A 137 10.91 -5.34 -7.85
CA LEU A 137 10.08 -6.50 -7.52
C LEU A 137 8.75 -6.50 -8.30
N ARG A 138 8.12 -5.33 -8.44
CA ARG A 138 6.85 -5.15 -9.16
C ARG A 138 7.00 -5.10 -10.68
N MET A 139 8.21 -4.90 -11.19
CA MET A 139 8.45 -4.75 -12.63
C MET A 139 8.17 -6.05 -13.39
N ILE A 140 8.59 -7.18 -12.86
CA ILE A 140 8.38 -8.50 -13.47
C ILE A 140 7.15 -9.13 -12.82
N LYS A 141 6.06 -9.24 -13.59
CA LYS A 141 4.77 -9.76 -13.13
C LYS A 141 4.76 -11.29 -13.11
N THR A 142 4.13 -11.84 -12.09
CA THR A 142 3.81 -13.27 -12.03
C THR A 142 2.65 -13.60 -12.97
N ASP A 143 2.40 -14.88 -13.24
CA ASP A 143 1.26 -15.32 -14.07
C ASP A 143 -0.08 -14.94 -13.44
N GLU A 144 -0.18 -14.93 -12.10
CA GLU A 144 -1.37 -14.48 -11.37
C GLU A 144 -1.61 -12.98 -11.58
N GLU A 145 -0.57 -12.15 -11.43
CA GLU A 145 -0.65 -10.71 -11.67
C GLU A 145 -0.98 -10.39 -13.13
N LEU A 146 -0.46 -11.17 -14.08
CA LEU A 146 -0.79 -11.03 -15.50
C LEU A 146 -2.26 -11.34 -15.78
N LYS A 147 -2.85 -12.35 -15.13
CA LYS A 147 -4.30 -12.64 -15.25
C LYS A 147 -5.14 -11.47 -14.74
N ILE A 148 -4.80 -10.93 -13.57
CA ILE A 148 -5.50 -9.77 -13.00
C ILE A 148 -5.37 -8.56 -13.93
N ALA A 149 -4.16 -8.27 -14.42
CA ALA A 149 -3.92 -7.15 -15.32
C ALA A 149 -4.70 -7.28 -16.64
N ARG A 150 -4.82 -8.49 -17.21
CA ARG A 150 -5.62 -8.73 -18.42
C ARG A 150 -7.11 -8.50 -18.14
N HIS A 151 -7.61 -9.00 -17.01
CA HIS A 151 -9.02 -8.78 -16.64
C HIS A 151 -9.30 -7.28 -16.41
N ALA A 152 -8.41 -6.56 -15.73
CA ALA A 152 -8.53 -5.12 -15.57
C ALA A 152 -8.55 -4.39 -16.94
N GLY A 153 -7.76 -4.86 -17.91
CA GLY A 153 -7.79 -4.36 -19.29
C GLY A 153 -9.12 -4.61 -19.99
N GLU A 154 -9.74 -5.79 -19.80
CA GLU A 154 -11.07 -6.10 -20.35
C GLU A 154 -12.16 -5.20 -19.73
N VAL A 155 -12.10 -4.97 -18.42
CA VAL A 155 -13.00 -4.05 -17.73
C VAL A 155 -12.85 -2.62 -18.29
N ALA A 156 -11.62 -2.14 -18.42
CA ALA A 156 -11.34 -0.82 -18.97
C ALA A 156 -11.86 -0.67 -20.41
N MET A 157 -11.69 -1.69 -21.25
CA MET A 157 -12.26 -1.69 -22.61
C MET A 157 -13.77 -1.64 -22.61
N ALA A 158 -14.44 -2.42 -21.75
CA ALA A 158 -15.89 -2.37 -21.61
C ALA A 158 -16.39 -0.98 -21.17
N MET A 159 -15.68 -0.35 -20.22
CA MET A 159 -15.95 1.02 -19.78
C MET A 159 -15.85 2.02 -20.94
N MET A 160 -14.78 1.96 -21.74
CA MET A 160 -14.58 2.85 -22.88
C MET A 160 -15.65 2.64 -23.98
N GLU A 161 -16.04 1.40 -24.24
CA GLU A 161 -17.12 1.10 -25.17
C GLU A 161 -18.48 1.61 -24.66
N GLY A 162 -18.75 1.46 -23.36
CA GLY A 162 -19.94 2.00 -22.72
C GLY A 162 -20.03 3.52 -22.86
N ALA A 163 -18.95 4.21 -22.55
CA ALA A 163 -18.84 5.66 -22.73
C ALA A 163 -19.08 6.06 -24.21
N LYS A 164 -18.38 5.41 -25.14
CA LYS A 164 -18.50 5.69 -26.59
C LYS A 164 -19.94 5.54 -27.09
N LYS A 165 -20.68 4.52 -26.65
CA LYS A 165 -22.07 4.28 -27.04
C LYS A 165 -23.02 5.33 -26.47
N ALA A 166 -22.70 5.94 -25.34
CA ALA A 166 -23.50 6.96 -24.70
C ALA A 166 -23.30 8.37 -25.29
N ILE A 167 -22.22 8.61 -26.04
CA ILE A 167 -21.95 9.90 -26.67
C ILE A 167 -23.01 10.20 -27.72
N GLY A 168 -23.71 11.33 -27.60
CA GLY A 168 -24.75 11.78 -28.54
C GLY A 168 -25.00 13.27 -28.44
N HIS A 169 -25.81 13.79 -29.38
CA HIS A 169 -26.19 15.19 -29.34
C HIS A 169 -27.07 15.48 -28.11
N ASN A 170 -26.74 16.54 -27.36
CA ASN A 170 -27.42 16.94 -26.11
C ASN A 170 -27.35 15.87 -24.97
N VAL A 171 -26.44 14.90 -25.03
CA VAL A 171 -26.19 14.00 -23.90
C VAL A 171 -25.28 14.68 -22.92
N PRO A 172 -25.67 14.88 -21.66
CA PRO A 172 -24.80 15.45 -20.63
C PRO A 172 -23.61 14.55 -20.31
N GLU A 173 -22.47 15.14 -19.91
CA GLU A 173 -21.25 14.41 -19.57
C GLU A 173 -21.46 13.36 -18.48
N TYR A 174 -22.28 13.66 -17.47
CA TYR A 174 -22.53 12.71 -16.38
C TYR A 174 -23.24 11.42 -16.85
N GLU A 175 -24.08 11.47 -17.88
CA GLU A 175 -24.70 10.26 -18.46
C GLU A 175 -23.65 9.36 -19.12
N ILE A 176 -22.66 9.95 -19.77
CA ILE A 176 -21.52 9.21 -20.34
C ILE A 176 -20.72 8.54 -19.23
N ALA A 177 -20.45 9.25 -18.12
CA ALA A 177 -19.74 8.71 -16.95
C ALA A 177 -20.53 7.57 -16.27
N ILE A 178 -21.86 7.70 -16.15
CA ILE A 178 -22.73 6.64 -15.63
C ILE A 178 -22.69 5.41 -16.53
N ALA A 179 -22.83 5.57 -17.84
CA ALA A 179 -22.77 4.46 -18.79
C ALA A 179 -21.43 3.72 -18.77
N GLN A 180 -20.33 4.47 -18.65
CA GLN A 180 -18.99 3.94 -18.45
C GLN A 180 -18.90 3.08 -17.20
N SER A 181 -19.28 3.62 -16.05
CA SER A 181 -19.22 2.92 -14.76
C SER A 181 -20.07 1.65 -14.75
N GLN A 182 -21.29 1.72 -15.27
CA GLN A 182 -22.19 0.57 -15.39
C GLN A 182 -21.61 -0.54 -16.27
N ALA A 183 -20.97 -0.18 -17.39
CA ALA A 183 -20.35 -1.15 -18.30
C ALA A 183 -19.18 -1.89 -17.63
N GLY A 184 -18.36 -1.19 -16.85
CA GLY A 184 -17.27 -1.80 -16.07
C GLY A 184 -17.78 -2.71 -14.96
N THR A 185 -18.80 -2.27 -14.21
CA THR A 185 -19.35 -3.05 -13.08
C THR A 185 -19.99 -4.37 -13.52
N ARG A 186 -20.45 -4.48 -14.77
CA ARG A 186 -21.08 -5.69 -15.32
C ARG A 186 -20.10 -6.67 -15.95
N LYS A 187 -18.83 -6.29 -16.07
CA LYS A 187 -17.79 -7.13 -16.67
C LYS A 187 -17.07 -7.99 -15.61
#